data_a14ee06a77623a66d98c1512eeb19607
#
_entry.id   a14ee06a77623a66d98c1512eeb19607
#
_cell.length_a   1.000
_cell.length_b   1.000
_cell.length_c   1.000
_cell.angle_alpha   90.00
_cell.angle_beta   90.00
_cell.angle_gamma   90.00
#
_symmetry.space_group_name_H-M   'P 1'
#
loop_
_entity.id
_entity.type
_entity.pdbx_description
1 polymer ?
#
loop_
_entity_poly.entity_id
_entity_poly.type
_entity_poly.pdbx_seq_one_letter_code
_entity_poly.pdbx_strand_id
1 'polypeptide(L)'
;MLSREELREIAKMRGEGGFFVSLYLNVNPMTNVKDNYAIHVKSMLKQTADKLDKAVLKKVSGDFEKVESYILTNKKIFRKGLAVLSSQERNFWKEFHLSIPFKNEIIVDNIPYIKPLLDILDNYQRYAILLVDRESARIFLVHLGEIEEYSEVHSDDVPGRHKKGGWFSLSGKSYERHIDYHVGLHLKDVIKQLDPFLSGEYVGRMIIGGSEEAVTKVKNMLPQAIAEKVMGTFQAEMFANSKEILEKTEPIVRSYERKKEEKDIDDLLTKAMKNENAVVGIENVLNALQEGRVMKLVFLKGYKHSGISCRQCGYLTVQDASSCPFCKGEMQEAKYVVDLIAQKAVEQGALIEVAHDNRKLQEAGSIGAFLRF
;
A
#
# COMPACT_ATOMS: atom_id res chain seq x y z
N MET A 1 10.86 -6.68 -6.02
CA MET A 1 9.52 -6.61 -5.38
C MET A 1 9.30 -5.18 -4.94
N LEU A 2 8.12 -4.58 -5.12
CA LEU A 2 7.87 -3.18 -4.75
C LEU A 2 8.07 -2.98 -3.24
N SER A 3 9.00 -2.10 -2.83
CA SER A 3 9.28 -1.75 -1.44
C SER A 3 9.39 -0.24 -1.24
N ARG A 4 9.30 0.19 0.03
CA ARG A 4 9.46 1.61 0.38
C ARG A 4 10.88 2.10 0.14
N GLU A 5 11.89 1.28 0.45
CA GLU A 5 13.29 1.59 0.17
C GLU A 5 13.55 1.78 -1.32
N GLU A 6 13.01 0.89 -2.15
CA GLU A 6 13.15 0.98 -3.59
C GLU A 6 12.51 2.26 -4.15
N LEU A 7 11.31 2.61 -3.69
CA LEU A 7 10.67 3.87 -4.08
C LEU A 7 11.42 5.10 -3.57
N ARG A 8 12.03 5.02 -2.39
CA ARG A 8 12.87 6.09 -1.86
C ARG A 8 14.10 6.33 -2.72
N GLU A 9 14.76 5.28 -3.17
CA GLU A 9 15.91 5.41 -4.08
C GLU A 9 15.48 5.99 -5.45
N ILE A 10 14.35 5.55 -5.98
CA ILE A 10 13.79 6.12 -7.21
C ILE A 10 13.40 7.61 -7.01
N ALA A 11 12.82 7.97 -5.86
CA ALA A 11 12.44 9.35 -5.55
C ALA A 11 13.63 10.33 -5.52
N LYS A 12 14.82 9.85 -5.14
CA LYS A 12 16.05 10.65 -5.13
C LYS A 12 16.58 10.99 -6.52
N MET A 13 16.10 10.28 -7.56
CA MET A 13 16.56 10.51 -8.92
C MET A 13 16.05 11.84 -9.44
N ARG A 14 16.90 12.86 -9.49
CA ARG A 14 16.59 14.18 -10.07
C ARG A 14 17.30 14.37 -11.39
N GLY A 15 16.60 15.04 -12.33
CA GLY A 15 17.11 15.25 -13.66
C GLY A 15 18.00 16.49 -13.78
N GLU A 16 19.31 16.36 -13.70
CA GLU A 16 20.15 17.28 -14.43
C GLU A 16 20.18 16.84 -15.89
N GLY A 17 19.29 17.45 -16.72
CA GLY A 17 19.33 17.32 -18.17
C GLY A 17 18.55 16.18 -18.83
N GLY A 18 17.90 15.27 -18.07
CA GLY A 18 17.15 14.13 -18.61
C GLY A 18 15.69 14.08 -18.20
N PHE A 19 14.87 13.38 -19.00
CA PHE A 19 13.48 13.14 -18.70
C PHE A 19 13.22 11.67 -18.35
N PHE A 20 12.18 11.44 -17.53
CA PHE A 20 11.64 10.13 -17.24
C PHE A 20 10.30 9.97 -17.93
N VAL A 21 10.07 8.79 -18.49
CA VAL A 21 8.77 8.33 -18.94
C VAL A 21 8.23 7.38 -17.89
N SER A 22 7.15 7.75 -17.22
CA SER A 22 6.47 6.96 -16.20
C SER A 22 5.14 6.49 -16.74
N LEU A 23 5.02 5.20 -17.05
CA LEU A 23 3.81 4.56 -17.55
C LEU A 23 3.15 3.75 -16.46
N TYR A 24 1.84 3.91 -16.31
CA TYR A 24 0.96 3.06 -15.49
C TYR A 24 -0.13 2.48 -16.36
N LEU A 25 -0.36 1.19 -16.26
CA LEU A 25 -1.26 0.49 -17.16
C LEU A 25 -2.11 -0.56 -16.43
N ASN A 26 -3.41 -0.52 -16.69
CA ASN A 26 -4.29 -1.63 -16.35
C ASN A 26 -4.14 -2.73 -17.40
N VAL A 27 -3.56 -3.85 -17.00
CA VAL A 27 -3.38 -5.03 -17.84
C VAL A 27 -4.22 -6.23 -17.35
N ASN A 28 -5.22 -5.96 -16.50
CA ASN A 28 -6.08 -6.98 -15.93
C ASN A 28 -6.85 -7.72 -17.05
N PRO A 29 -6.67 -9.04 -17.20
CA PRO A 29 -7.34 -9.83 -18.24
C PRO A 29 -8.86 -9.79 -18.17
N MET A 30 -9.42 -9.57 -16.96
CA MET A 30 -10.88 -9.51 -16.77
C MET A 30 -11.49 -8.23 -17.35
N THR A 31 -10.74 -7.14 -17.44
CA THR A 31 -11.19 -5.85 -17.96
C THR A 31 -10.63 -5.53 -19.35
N ASN A 32 -9.58 -6.24 -19.78
CA ASN A 32 -8.91 -6.04 -21.08
C ASN A 32 -9.02 -7.29 -21.94
N VAL A 33 -10.18 -7.49 -22.54
CA VAL A 33 -10.44 -8.60 -23.47
C VAL A 33 -9.54 -8.47 -24.69
N LYS A 34 -8.87 -9.54 -25.09
CA LYS A 34 -7.97 -9.61 -26.27
C LYS A 34 -6.79 -8.60 -26.21
N ASP A 35 -6.22 -8.37 -25.03
CA ASP A 35 -5.07 -7.47 -24.85
C ASP A 35 -5.24 -6.05 -25.40
N ASN A 36 -6.46 -5.50 -25.33
CA ASN A 36 -6.76 -4.14 -25.80
C ASN A 36 -5.88 -3.05 -25.18
N TYR A 37 -5.24 -3.33 -24.02
CA TYR A 37 -4.28 -2.40 -23.42
C TYR A 37 -3.11 -2.05 -24.33
N ALA A 38 -2.68 -2.94 -25.24
CA ALA A 38 -1.61 -2.65 -26.20
C ALA A 38 -2.00 -1.56 -27.19
N ILE A 39 -3.27 -1.55 -27.63
CA ILE A 39 -3.83 -0.49 -28.49
C ILE A 39 -3.94 0.82 -27.70
N HIS A 40 -4.39 0.73 -26.44
CA HIS A 40 -4.49 1.90 -25.55
C HIS A 40 -3.13 2.56 -25.33
N VAL A 41 -2.08 1.78 -25.08
CA VAL A 41 -0.73 2.32 -24.90
C VAL A 41 -0.27 3.10 -26.12
N LYS A 42 -0.42 2.55 -27.31
CA LYS A 42 -0.04 3.26 -28.55
C LYS A 42 -0.76 4.59 -28.70
N SER A 43 -2.07 4.61 -28.40
CA SER A 43 -2.85 5.84 -28.40
C SER A 43 -2.37 6.84 -27.33
N MET A 44 -2.09 6.36 -26.12
CA MET A 44 -1.60 7.20 -25.00
C MET A 44 -0.22 7.79 -25.29
N LEU A 45 0.72 7.00 -25.83
CA LEU A 45 2.05 7.45 -26.23
C LEU A 45 1.93 8.55 -27.31
N LYS A 46 1.08 8.37 -28.33
CA LYS A 46 0.83 9.36 -29.36
C LYS A 46 0.24 10.64 -28.77
N GLN A 47 -0.81 10.54 -27.96
CA GLN A 47 -1.44 11.72 -27.32
C GLN A 47 -0.49 12.47 -26.39
N THR A 48 0.44 11.75 -25.74
CA THR A 48 1.48 12.36 -24.90
C THR A 48 2.52 13.06 -25.78
N ALA A 49 2.97 12.41 -26.85
CA ALA A 49 3.91 13.00 -27.82
C ALA A 49 3.39 14.30 -28.44
N ASP A 50 2.10 14.34 -28.80
CA ASP A 50 1.44 15.52 -29.39
C ASP A 50 1.39 16.73 -28.42
N LYS A 51 1.51 16.51 -27.12
CA LYS A 51 1.50 17.55 -26.07
C LYS A 51 2.89 18.01 -25.62
N LEU A 52 3.94 17.29 -26.01
CA LEU A 52 5.31 17.60 -25.62
C LEU A 52 5.95 18.58 -26.60
N ASP A 53 6.81 19.45 -26.08
CA ASP A 53 7.70 20.25 -26.90
C ASP A 53 8.61 19.37 -27.75
N LYS A 54 8.92 19.78 -28.97
CA LYS A 54 9.77 19.04 -29.92
C LYS A 54 11.12 18.65 -29.32
N ALA A 55 11.71 19.52 -28.48
CA ALA A 55 12.98 19.27 -27.82
C ALA A 55 12.87 18.14 -26.79
N VAL A 56 11.79 18.13 -25.99
CA VAL A 56 11.50 17.08 -25.01
C VAL A 56 11.18 15.76 -25.72
N LEU A 57 10.32 15.79 -26.73
CA LEU A 57 9.94 14.62 -27.51
C LEU A 57 11.15 13.92 -28.13
N LYS A 58 12.11 14.68 -28.68
CA LYS A 58 13.35 14.11 -29.22
C LYS A 58 14.15 13.34 -28.18
N LYS A 59 14.15 13.79 -26.92
CA LYS A 59 14.87 13.15 -25.81
C LYS A 59 14.19 11.85 -25.34
N VAL A 60 12.86 11.77 -25.37
CA VAL A 60 12.10 10.63 -24.82
C VAL A 60 11.57 9.66 -25.89
N SER A 61 11.81 9.94 -27.18
CA SER A 61 11.31 9.08 -28.27
C SER A 61 11.80 7.65 -28.17
N GLY A 62 13.06 7.45 -27.81
CA GLY A 62 13.61 6.10 -27.60
C GLY A 62 13.02 5.38 -26.38
N ASP A 63 12.63 6.14 -25.35
CA ASP A 63 11.89 5.57 -24.21
C ASP A 63 10.48 5.11 -24.62
N PHE A 64 9.79 5.89 -25.46
CA PHE A 64 8.47 5.52 -25.98
C PHE A 64 8.54 4.23 -26.81
N GLU A 65 9.51 4.11 -27.71
CA GLU A 65 9.74 2.91 -28.52
C GLU A 65 10.06 1.69 -27.65
N LYS A 66 10.92 1.86 -26.64
CA LYS A 66 11.29 0.80 -25.70
C LYS A 66 10.10 0.32 -24.88
N VAL A 67 9.28 1.25 -24.37
CA VAL A 67 8.06 0.95 -23.60
C VAL A 67 7.04 0.22 -24.47
N GLU A 68 6.77 0.69 -25.70
CA GLU A 68 5.86 0.03 -26.63
C GLU A 68 6.33 -1.40 -26.96
N SER A 69 7.60 -1.57 -27.32
CA SER A 69 8.20 -2.85 -27.63
C SER A 69 8.12 -3.82 -26.43
N TYR A 70 8.43 -3.34 -25.23
CA TYR A 70 8.36 -4.14 -24.00
C TYR A 70 6.95 -4.69 -23.77
N ILE A 71 5.93 -3.85 -23.92
CA ILE A 71 4.53 -4.24 -23.72
C ILE A 71 4.07 -5.27 -24.74
N LEU A 72 4.46 -5.10 -26.00
CA LEU A 72 4.09 -6.04 -27.08
C LEU A 72 4.76 -7.41 -26.91
N THR A 73 5.98 -7.44 -26.40
CA THR A 73 6.79 -8.67 -26.31
C THR A 73 6.49 -9.47 -25.04
N ASN A 74 6.14 -8.80 -23.92
CA ASN A 74 6.10 -9.43 -22.59
C ASN A 74 4.68 -9.68 -22.04
N LYS A 75 3.68 -9.75 -22.88
CA LYS A 75 2.26 -9.91 -22.49
C LYS A 75 1.98 -11.05 -21.50
N LYS A 76 2.74 -12.15 -21.60
CA LYS A 76 2.50 -13.37 -20.80
C LYS A 76 2.88 -13.23 -19.33
N ILE A 77 3.74 -12.26 -18.97
CA ILE A 77 4.22 -12.07 -17.59
C ILE A 77 3.41 -11.03 -16.84
N PHE A 78 2.50 -10.32 -17.51
CA PHE A 78 1.70 -9.29 -16.88
C PHE A 78 0.63 -9.89 -15.97
N ARG A 79 0.40 -9.23 -14.84
CA ARG A 79 -0.63 -9.60 -13.86
C ARG A 79 -1.89 -8.73 -14.08
N LYS A 80 -2.21 -7.81 -13.17
CA LYS A 80 -3.36 -6.89 -13.31
C LYS A 80 -2.92 -5.45 -13.54
N GLY A 81 -1.76 -5.08 -13.03
CA GLY A 81 -1.17 -3.74 -13.17
C GLY A 81 0.29 -3.83 -13.60
N LEU A 82 0.67 -2.94 -14.49
CA LEU A 82 2.05 -2.73 -14.94
C LEU A 82 2.43 -1.27 -14.70
N ALA A 83 3.57 -1.04 -14.03
CA ALA A 83 4.23 0.24 -14.01
C ALA A 83 5.61 0.12 -14.66
N VAL A 84 5.95 1.08 -15.53
CA VAL A 84 7.27 1.16 -16.17
C VAL A 84 7.81 2.58 -15.98
N LEU A 85 9.01 2.67 -15.44
CA LEU A 85 9.77 3.90 -15.31
C LEU A 85 11.00 3.80 -16.20
N SER A 86 11.15 4.69 -17.17
CA SER A 86 12.24 4.65 -18.16
C SER A 86 12.89 6.02 -18.31
N SER A 87 14.21 6.03 -18.47
CA SER A 87 15.00 7.18 -18.88
C SER A 87 16.21 6.71 -19.65
N GLN A 88 16.19 6.81 -20.96
CA GLN A 88 17.27 6.37 -21.83
C GLN A 88 18.54 7.20 -21.60
N GLU A 89 18.41 8.52 -21.41
CA GLU A 89 19.52 9.43 -21.10
C GLU A 89 20.28 9.03 -19.83
N ARG A 90 19.64 8.28 -18.93
CA ARG A 90 20.21 7.80 -17.65
C ARG A 90 20.50 6.32 -17.63
N ASN A 91 20.27 5.61 -18.72
CA ASN A 91 20.31 4.17 -18.77
C ASN A 91 19.47 3.51 -17.66
N PHE A 92 18.31 4.11 -17.37
CA PHE A 92 17.41 3.68 -16.30
C PHE A 92 16.19 2.98 -16.88
N TRP A 93 15.88 1.79 -16.35
CA TRP A 93 14.67 1.03 -16.64
C TRP A 93 14.24 0.28 -15.41
N LYS A 94 12.98 0.46 -15.02
CA LYS A 94 12.39 -0.26 -13.90
C LYS A 94 10.95 -0.61 -14.21
N GLU A 95 10.55 -1.85 -13.91
CA GLU A 95 9.20 -2.34 -14.09
C GLU A 95 8.65 -2.96 -12.81
N PHE A 96 7.33 -2.83 -12.61
CA PHE A 96 6.61 -3.45 -11.51
C PHE A 96 5.36 -4.14 -12.05
N HIS A 97 5.26 -5.44 -11.78
CA HIS A 97 4.12 -6.29 -12.14
C HIS A 97 3.29 -6.54 -10.89
N LEU A 98 2.11 -5.95 -10.80
CA LEU A 98 1.28 -6.00 -9.60
C LEU A 98 -0.05 -6.71 -9.86
N SER A 99 -0.57 -7.38 -8.83
CA SER A 99 -1.91 -7.98 -8.84
C SER A 99 -3.03 -6.96 -8.59
N ILE A 100 -2.68 -5.68 -8.54
CA ILE A 100 -3.58 -4.54 -8.40
C ILE A 100 -3.53 -3.74 -9.70
N PRO A 101 -4.67 -3.44 -10.34
CA PRO A 101 -4.69 -2.65 -11.56
C PRO A 101 -4.38 -1.18 -11.27
N PHE A 102 -3.66 -0.54 -12.19
CA PHE A 102 -3.48 0.90 -12.21
C PHE A 102 -4.57 1.62 -13.02
N LYS A 103 -4.71 2.92 -12.83
CA LYS A 103 -5.32 3.79 -13.82
C LYS A 103 -4.33 4.00 -14.97
N ASN A 104 -4.79 3.92 -16.22
CA ASN A 104 -3.94 4.15 -17.38
C ASN A 104 -3.46 5.59 -17.41
N GLU A 105 -2.14 5.79 -17.35
CA GLU A 105 -1.51 7.11 -17.28
C GLU A 105 -0.07 7.07 -17.80
N ILE A 106 0.33 8.11 -18.54
CA ILE A 106 1.73 8.36 -18.93
C ILE A 106 2.09 9.77 -18.50
N ILE A 107 3.18 9.89 -17.77
CA ILE A 107 3.76 11.16 -17.33
C ILE A 107 5.19 11.24 -17.85
N VAL A 108 5.53 12.37 -18.46
CA VAL A 108 6.90 12.73 -18.86
C VAL A 108 7.32 13.93 -18.03
N ASP A 109 8.35 13.74 -17.21
CA ASP A 109 8.87 14.79 -16.32
C ASP A 109 10.38 14.61 -16.13
N ASN A 110 11.07 15.61 -15.56
CA ASN A 110 12.47 15.53 -15.19
C ASN A 110 12.74 14.66 -13.93
N ILE A 111 11.69 14.19 -13.28
CA ILE A 111 11.72 13.27 -12.16
C ILE A 111 10.77 12.08 -12.43
N PRO A 112 11.07 10.87 -11.89
CA PRO A 112 10.16 9.73 -12.01
C PRO A 112 8.86 9.99 -11.24
N TYR A 113 7.71 9.79 -11.89
CA TYR A 113 6.40 9.94 -11.25
C TYR A 113 6.04 8.66 -10.50
N ILE A 114 6.16 8.65 -9.18
CA ILE A 114 6.01 7.44 -8.35
C ILE A 114 4.73 7.41 -7.50
N LYS A 115 3.90 8.46 -7.55
CA LYS A 115 2.70 8.55 -6.71
C LYS A 115 1.77 7.34 -6.80
N PRO A 116 1.43 6.76 -7.98
CA PRO A 116 0.57 5.58 -8.02
C PRO A 116 1.15 4.35 -7.33
N LEU A 117 2.49 4.23 -7.26
CA LEU A 117 3.16 3.17 -6.51
C LEU A 117 3.09 3.41 -5.00
N LEU A 118 3.20 4.67 -4.57
CA LEU A 118 3.03 5.07 -3.16
C LEU A 118 1.62 4.81 -2.68
N ASP A 119 0.61 5.19 -3.49
CA ASP A 119 -0.80 4.94 -3.19
C ASP A 119 -1.07 3.44 -2.99
N ILE A 120 -0.44 2.57 -3.80
CA ILE A 120 -0.57 1.12 -3.65
C ILE A 120 0.11 0.62 -2.38
N LEU A 121 1.33 1.07 -2.08
CA LEU A 121 2.05 0.66 -0.87
C LEU A 121 1.34 1.10 0.41
N ASP A 122 0.63 2.22 0.38
CA ASP A 122 -0.16 2.70 1.51
C ASP A 122 -1.44 1.88 1.68
N ASN A 123 -2.20 1.70 0.60
CA ASN A 123 -3.51 1.04 0.64
C ASN A 123 -3.44 -0.50 0.78
N TYR A 124 -2.32 -1.14 0.38
CA TYR A 124 -2.18 -2.60 0.36
C TYR A 124 -1.03 -3.07 1.26
N GLN A 125 -1.09 -2.65 2.51
CA GLN A 125 -0.10 -3.08 3.51
C GLN A 125 -0.22 -4.59 3.78
N ARG A 126 0.90 -5.20 4.16
CA ARG A 126 0.96 -6.63 4.49
C ARG A 126 0.12 -6.96 5.71
N TYR A 127 -0.58 -8.09 5.65
CA TYR A 127 -1.28 -8.66 6.81
C TYR A 127 -1.27 -10.18 6.76
N ALA A 128 -1.38 -10.80 7.94
CA ALA A 128 -1.54 -12.25 8.06
C ALA A 128 -3.02 -12.62 8.17
N ILE A 129 -3.36 -13.82 7.71
CA ILE A 129 -4.64 -14.46 7.98
C ILE A 129 -4.35 -15.78 8.68
N LEU A 130 -4.93 -15.95 9.85
CA LEU A 130 -4.98 -17.23 10.54
C LEU A 130 -6.35 -17.85 10.30
N LEU A 131 -6.41 -18.95 9.56
CA LEU A 131 -7.60 -19.79 9.49
C LEU A 131 -7.43 -20.94 10.48
N VAL A 132 -8.38 -21.12 11.40
CA VAL A 132 -8.23 -22.07 12.50
C VAL A 132 -9.52 -22.77 12.82
N ASP A 133 -9.41 -24.07 13.09
CA ASP A 133 -10.44 -24.86 13.73
C ASP A 133 -9.91 -25.63 14.97
N ARG A 134 -10.55 -26.71 15.36
CA ARG A 134 -10.20 -27.47 16.57
C ARG A 134 -8.93 -28.30 16.43
N GLU A 135 -8.59 -28.71 15.22
CA GLU A 135 -7.55 -29.70 14.91
C GLU A 135 -6.52 -29.18 13.93
N SER A 136 -6.85 -28.10 13.20
CA SER A 136 -6.03 -27.60 12.11
C SER A 136 -5.94 -26.08 12.13
N ALA A 137 -4.85 -25.55 11.59
CA ALA A 137 -4.67 -24.15 11.33
C ALA A 137 -3.89 -23.95 10.03
N ARG A 138 -4.24 -22.90 9.28
CA ARG A 138 -3.55 -22.46 8.09
C ARG A 138 -3.18 -20.99 8.23
N ILE A 139 -1.95 -20.64 7.91
CA ILE A 139 -1.46 -19.27 7.97
C ILE A 139 -1.21 -18.78 6.56
N PHE A 140 -1.79 -17.63 6.23
CA PHE A 140 -1.60 -16.98 4.94
C PHE A 140 -0.97 -15.60 5.14
N LEU A 141 -0.16 -15.20 4.17
CA LEU A 141 0.34 -13.84 4.04
C LEU A 141 -0.33 -13.17 2.84
N VAL A 142 -0.85 -11.97 3.06
CA VAL A 142 -1.40 -11.15 1.98
C VAL A 142 -0.50 -9.93 1.80
N HIS A 143 -0.09 -9.71 0.55
CA HIS A 143 0.74 -8.58 0.16
C HIS A 143 0.40 -8.13 -1.27
N LEU A 144 0.14 -6.84 -1.45
CA LEU A 144 -0.18 -6.24 -2.76
C LEU A 144 -1.28 -6.99 -3.53
N GLY A 145 -2.33 -7.43 -2.82
CA GLY A 145 -3.46 -8.14 -3.39
C GLY A 145 -3.20 -9.61 -3.74
N GLU A 146 -2.04 -10.15 -3.38
CA GLU A 146 -1.70 -11.57 -3.49
C GLU A 146 -1.79 -12.24 -2.13
N ILE A 147 -2.28 -13.46 -2.13
CA ILE A 147 -2.34 -14.32 -0.94
C ILE A 147 -1.46 -15.54 -1.19
N GLU A 148 -0.57 -15.79 -0.24
CA GLU A 148 0.30 -16.96 -0.23
C GLU A 148 0.05 -17.74 1.06
N GLU A 149 -0.17 -19.05 0.94
CA GLU A 149 -0.25 -19.93 2.09
C GLU A 149 1.17 -20.24 2.58
N TYR A 150 1.45 -19.88 3.82
CA TYR A 150 2.79 -19.99 4.38
C TYR A 150 2.98 -21.27 5.18
N SER A 151 1.98 -21.69 5.95
CA SER A 151 2.09 -22.85 6.83
C SER A 151 0.71 -23.49 7.05
N GLU A 152 0.71 -24.80 7.12
CA GLU A 152 -0.41 -25.60 7.60
C GLU A 152 0.02 -26.34 8.86
N VAL A 153 -0.78 -26.27 9.90
CA VAL A 153 -0.55 -26.93 11.19
C VAL A 153 -1.69 -27.89 11.43
N HIS A 154 -1.37 -29.16 11.59
CA HIS A 154 -2.35 -30.18 11.92
C HIS A 154 -1.96 -30.87 13.24
N SER A 155 -2.93 -31.14 14.10
CA SER A 155 -2.73 -31.87 15.36
C SER A 155 -3.51 -33.18 15.33
N ASP A 156 -2.79 -34.28 15.23
CA ASP A 156 -3.37 -35.64 15.28
C ASP A 156 -3.86 -36.03 16.70
N ASP A 157 -3.51 -35.23 17.71
CA ASP A 157 -3.78 -35.52 19.11
C ASP A 157 -5.17 -35.05 19.61
N VAL A 158 -5.98 -34.41 18.76
CA VAL A 158 -7.32 -33.94 19.15
C VAL A 158 -8.34 -35.06 18.88
N PRO A 159 -8.94 -35.67 19.95
CA PRO A 159 -9.88 -36.75 19.76
C PRO A 159 -11.17 -36.29 19.10
N GLY A 160 -11.65 -37.05 18.08
CA GLY A 160 -12.89 -36.76 17.37
C GLY A 160 -14.12 -36.78 18.29
N ARG A 161 -15.12 -35.92 18.00
CA ARG A 161 -16.41 -35.94 18.70
C ARG A 161 -17.22 -37.19 18.31
N HIS A 162 -17.23 -38.24 19.13
CA HIS A 162 -18.15 -39.34 18.97
C HIS A 162 -19.54 -38.95 19.51
N LYS A 163 -20.49 -38.73 18.58
CA LYS A 163 -21.94 -38.71 18.94
C LYS A 163 -22.43 -40.12 19.31
N LYS A 164 -22.17 -40.57 20.51
CA LYS A 164 -22.88 -41.70 21.07
C LYS A 164 -23.91 -41.17 22.07
N GLY A 165 -25.14 -41.13 21.68
CA GLY A 165 -26.26 -40.99 22.59
C GLY A 165 -26.40 -42.24 23.49
N GLY A 166 -26.60 -42.05 24.78
CA GLY A 166 -26.89 -43.12 25.75
C GLY A 166 -26.14 -43.01 27.07
N TRP A 167 -26.81 -42.99 28.13
CA TRP A 167 -26.60 -43.25 29.56
C TRP A 167 -25.23 -42.95 30.27
N PHE A 168 -24.31 -42.18 29.69
CA PHE A 168 -23.04 -41.85 30.27
C PHE A 168 -22.82 -40.31 30.48
N SER A 169 -23.74 -39.70 31.25
CA SER A 169 -23.64 -38.25 31.49
C SER A 169 -22.45 -37.81 32.35
N LEU A 170 -21.88 -38.70 33.16
CA LEU A 170 -20.70 -38.40 33.97
C LEU A 170 -19.38 -38.62 33.24
N SER A 171 -19.32 -39.56 32.31
CA SER A 171 -18.14 -39.79 31.46
C SER A 171 -18.05 -38.74 30.31
N GLY A 172 -19.20 -38.20 29.88
CA GLY A 172 -19.25 -37.17 28.85
C GLY A 172 -18.50 -35.86 29.22
N LYS A 173 -18.74 -35.38 30.44
CA LYS A 173 -18.07 -34.15 30.92
C LYS A 173 -16.55 -34.31 31.12
N SER A 174 -16.09 -35.53 31.45
CA SER A 174 -14.64 -35.82 31.55
C SER A 174 -14.02 -35.89 30.16
N TYR A 175 -14.72 -36.48 29.21
CA TYR A 175 -14.30 -36.59 27.82
C TYR A 175 -14.28 -35.23 27.10
N GLU A 176 -15.31 -34.38 27.28
CA GLU A 176 -15.33 -33.02 26.80
C GLU A 176 -14.17 -32.18 27.32
N ARG A 177 -13.86 -32.26 28.63
CA ARG A 177 -12.69 -31.58 29.23
C ARG A 177 -11.37 -32.07 28.64
N HIS A 178 -11.26 -33.35 28.32
CA HIS A 178 -10.07 -33.91 27.67
C HIS A 178 -9.90 -33.37 26.26
N ILE A 179 -10.99 -33.32 25.47
CA ILE A 179 -10.99 -32.69 24.13
C ILE A 179 -10.58 -31.22 24.24
N ASP A 180 -11.19 -30.46 25.14
CA ASP A 180 -10.90 -29.03 25.34
C ASP A 180 -9.44 -28.77 25.72
N TYR A 181 -8.85 -29.68 26.47
CA TYR A 181 -7.43 -29.63 26.81
C TYR A 181 -6.52 -29.79 25.59
N HIS A 182 -6.79 -30.79 24.73
CA HIS A 182 -6.02 -31.01 23.49
C HIS A 182 -6.20 -29.88 22.47
N VAL A 183 -7.42 -29.39 22.29
CA VAL A 183 -7.69 -28.18 21.49
C VAL A 183 -6.88 -26.99 22.04
N GLY A 184 -6.85 -26.82 23.35
CA GLY A 184 -6.06 -25.76 23.99
C GLY A 184 -4.54 -25.89 23.74
N LEU A 185 -4.01 -27.11 23.69
CA LEU A 185 -2.61 -27.35 23.34
C LEU A 185 -2.34 -27.02 21.86
N HIS A 186 -3.18 -27.50 20.96
CA HIS A 186 -3.10 -27.19 19.54
C HIS A 186 -3.11 -25.66 19.29
N LEU A 187 -4.05 -24.93 19.87
CA LEU A 187 -4.14 -23.49 19.71
C LEU A 187 -2.93 -22.76 20.30
N LYS A 188 -2.34 -23.23 21.38
CA LYS A 188 -1.07 -22.69 21.92
C LYS A 188 0.07 -22.85 20.93
N ASP A 189 0.18 -23.99 20.28
CA ASP A 189 1.24 -24.25 19.29
C ASP A 189 1.03 -23.41 18.03
N VAL A 190 -0.22 -23.23 17.59
CA VAL A 190 -0.57 -22.29 16.51
C VAL A 190 -0.14 -20.86 16.86
N ILE A 191 -0.43 -20.38 18.09
CA ILE A 191 -0.04 -19.04 18.54
C ILE A 191 1.49 -18.88 18.56
N LYS A 192 2.24 -19.88 18.99
CA LYS A 192 3.72 -19.85 18.95
C LYS A 192 4.24 -19.73 17.52
N GLN A 193 3.59 -20.38 16.55
CA GLN A 193 3.97 -20.28 15.14
C GLN A 193 3.64 -18.92 14.53
N LEU A 194 2.67 -18.17 15.06
CA LEU A 194 2.37 -16.81 14.66
C LEU A 194 3.42 -15.79 15.11
N ASP A 195 4.08 -16.02 16.24
CA ASP A 195 4.97 -15.05 16.86
C ASP A 195 6.14 -14.61 15.94
N PRO A 196 6.85 -15.48 15.22
CA PRO A 196 7.90 -15.07 14.28
C PRO A 196 7.39 -14.18 13.14
N PHE A 197 6.12 -14.33 12.74
CA PHE A 197 5.51 -13.50 11.68
C PHE A 197 5.11 -12.13 12.18
N LEU A 198 4.63 -12.05 13.40
CA LEU A 198 4.03 -10.85 13.96
C LEU A 198 5.03 -10.03 14.80
N SER A 199 6.11 -10.64 15.29
CA SER A 199 7.17 -9.96 16.07
C SER A 199 8.21 -9.26 15.19
N GLY A 200 8.34 -9.63 13.91
CA GLY A 200 9.17 -8.92 12.94
C GLY A 200 8.48 -7.71 12.32
N GLU A 201 9.25 -6.84 11.66
CA GLU A 201 8.71 -5.69 10.89
C GLU A 201 7.84 -6.11 9.69
N TYR A 202 7.73 -7.43 9.42
CA TYR A 202 7.11 -7.93 8.20
C TYR A 202 5.59 -7.84 8.20
N VAL A 203 4.90 -8.09 9.35
CA VAL A 203 3.44 -8.16 9.43
C VAL A 203 2.94 -7.49 10.70
N GLY A 204 2.44 -6.29 10.59
CA GLY A 204 1.89 -5.53 11.73
C GLY A 204 0.42 -5.80 12.04
N ARG A 205 -0.26 -6.70 11.29
CA ARG A 205 -1.72 -6.84 11.32
C ARG A 205 -2.12 -8.27 11.00
N MET A 206 -3.25 -8.72 11.57
CA MET A 206 -3.80 -10.04 11.27
C MET A 206 -5.32 -10.08 11.29
N ILE A 207 -5.89 -11.07 10.59
CA ILE A 207 -7.30 -11.42 10.63
C ILE A 207 -7.40 -12.88 11.05
N ILE A 208 -8.39 -13.23 11.89
CA ILE A 208 -8.60 -14.60 12.32
C ILE A 208 -9.90 -15.11 11.69
N GLY A 209 -9.80 -16.22 10.98
CA GLY A 209 -10.93 -16.93 10.38
C GLY A 209 -11.10 -18.32 10.93
N GLY A 210 -12.28 -18.92 10.72
CA GLY A 210 -12.58 -20.29 11.11
C GLY A 210 -13.94 -20.45 11.74
N SER A 211 -14.10 -21.52 12.53
CA SER A 211 -15.32 -21.72 13.32
C SER A 211 -15.41 -20.70 14.46
N GLU A 212 -16.61 -20.28 14.82
CA GLU A 212 -16.83 -19.28 15.88
C GLU A 212 -16.21 -19.70 17.22
N GLU A 213 -16.29 -20.99 17.55
CA GLU A 213 -15.71 -21.55 18.78
C GLU A 213 -14.18 -21.44 18.79
N ALA A 214 -13.50 -21.85 17.70
CA ALA A 214 -12.06 -21.80 17.59
C ALA A 214 -11.53 -20.36 17.57
N VAL A 215 -12.15 -19.48 16.80
CA VAL A 215 -11.82 -18.05 16.73
C VAL A 215 -11.92 -17.40 18.09
N THR A 216 -12.98 -17.67 18.86
CA THR A 216 -13.19 -17.13 20.20
C THR A 216 -12.11 -17.64 21.17
N LYS A 217 -11.81 -18.96 21.15
CA LYS A 217 -10.76 -19.55 21.98
C LYS A 217 -9.39 -18.94 21.67
N VAL A 218 -9.01 -18.84 20.39
CA VAL A 218 -7.73 -18.21 19.99
C VAL A 218 -7.65 -16.77 20.49
N LYS A 219 -8.68 -15.94 20.25
CA LYS A 219 -8.67 -14.55 20.73
C LYS A 219 -8.43 -14.41 22.22
N ASN A 220 -9.03 -15.28 23.02
CA ASN A 220 -8.87 -15.28 24.47
C ASN A 220 -7.48 -15.76 24.94
N MET A 221 -6.76 -16.48 24.08
CA MET A 221 -5.42 -17.02 24.36
C MET A 221 -4.29 -16.16 23.81
N LEU A 222 -4.59 -15.20 22.94
CA LEU A 222 -3.56 -14.34 22.34
C LEU A 222 -2.89 -13.46 23.39
N PRO A 223 -1.53 -13.36 23.38
CA PRO A 223 -0.83 -12.30 24.11
C PRO A 223 -1.34 -10.92 23.68
N GLN A 224 -1.36 -9.96 24.61
CA GLN A 224 -1.88 -8.62 24.36
C GLN A 224 -1.24 -7.95 23.14
N ALA A 225 0.08 -8.07 22.97
CA ALA A 225 0.83 -7.51 21.84
C ALA A 225 0.39 -8.07 20.47
N ILE A 226 -0.10 -9.32 20.43
CA ILE A 226 -0.66 -9.92 19.21
C ILE A 226 -2.14 -9.57 19.07
N ALA A 227 -2.90 -9.56 20.17
CA ALA A 227 -4.32 -9.21 20.16
C ALA A 227 -4.58 -7.80 19.60
N GLU A 228 -3.70 -6.84 19.90
CA GLU A 228 -3.75 -5.46 19.37
C GLU A 228 -3.55 -5.38 17.84
N LYS A 229 -2.95 -6.41 17.22
CA LYS A 229 -2.74 -6.51 15.78
C LYS A 229 -3.94 -7.12 15.04
N VAL A 230 -4.95 -7.63 15.76
CA VAL A 230 -6.12 -8.27 15.16
C VAL A 230 -7.08 -7.21 14.60
N MET A 231 -7.18 -7.15 13.28
CA MET A 231 -8.08 -6.23 12.57
C MET A 231 -9.56 -6.65 12.66
N GLY A 232 -9.83 -7.96 12.75
CA GLY A 232 -11.18 -8.51 12.81
C GLY A 232 -11.20 -10.01 12.66
N THR A 233 -12.41 -10.57 12.57
CA THR A 233 -12.63 -12.02 12.43
C THR A 233 -13.67 -12.31 11.35
N PHE A 234 -13.63 -13.51 10.76
CA PHE A 234 -14.60 -13.98 9.79
C PHE A 234 -14.88 -15.48 9.94
N GLN A 235 -16.01 -15.94 9.43
CA GLN A 235 -16.33 -17.36 9.41
C GLN A 235 -15.91 -17.98 8.08
N ALA A 236 -15.18 -19.07 8.14
CA ALA A 236 -14.78 -19.86 6.99
C ALA A 236 -14.50 -21.31 7.36
N GLU A 237 -14.64 -22.20 6.38
CA GLU A 237 -14.23 -23.59 6.49
C GLU A 237 -12.73 -23.73 6.25
N MET A 238 -12.10 -24.77 6.84
CA MET A 238 -10.66 -24.99 6.71
C MET A 238 -10.20 -25.25 5.26
N PHE A 239 -11.08 -25.77 4.41
CA PHE A 239 -10.80 -26.02 2.99
C PHE A 239 -11.10 -24.82 2.08
N ALA A 240 -11.46 -23.66 2.63
CA ALA A 240 -11.68 -22.44 1.85
C ALA A 240 -10.46 -22.12 0.98
N ASN A 241 -10.70 -21.78 -0.28
CA ASN A 241 -9.63 -21.43 -1.20
C ASN A 241 -9.19 -19.96 -1.03
N SER A 242 -8.02 -19.64 -1.58
CA SER A 242 -7.40 -18.32 -1.46
C SER A 242 -8.31 -17.17 -1.93
N LYS A 243 -9.12 -17.40 -2.98
CA LYS A 243 -10.05 -16.39 -3.50
C LYS A 243 -11.18 -16.11 -2.51
N GLU A 244 -11.79 -17.14 -1.98
CA GLU A 244 -12.85 -17.03 -0.96
C GLU A 244 -12.34 -16.32 0.31
N ILE A 245 -11.13 -16.68 0.76
CA ILE A 245 -10.50 -16.06 1.92
C ILE A 245 -10.28 -14.56 1.66
N LEU A 246 -9.75 -14.17 0.50
CA LEU A 246 -9.57 -12.76 0.14
C LEU A 246 -10.89 -12.00 0.07
N GLU A 247 -11.92 -12.57 -0.55
CA GLU A 247 -13.26 -11.94 -0.66
C GLU A 247 -13.88 -11.69 0.72
N LYS A 248 -13.70 -12.60 1.67
CA LYS A 248 -14.20 -12.45 3.05
C LYS A 248 -13.36 -11.47 3.89
N THR A 249 -12.06 -11.36 3.65
CA THR A 249 -11.17 -10.50 4.44
C THR A 249 -11.12 -9.06 3.93
N GLU A 250 -11.37 -8.82 2.64
CA GLU A 250 -11.34 -7.48 2.04
C GLU A 250 -12.23 -6.44 2.75
N PRO A 251 -13.51 -6.73 3.11
CA PRO A 251 -14.34 -5.78 3.85
C PRO A 251 -13.80 -5.46 5.25
N ILE A 252 -13.17 -6.43 5.91
CA ILE A 252 -12.56 -6.25 7.24
C ILE A 252 -11.36 -5.31 7.14
N VAL A 253 -10.47 -5.55 6.18
CA VAL A 253 -9.32 -4.68 5.92
C VAL A 253 -9.77 -3.26 5.64
N ARG A 254 -10.73 -3.08 4.72
CA ARG A 254 -11.26 -1.75 4.36
C ARG A 254 -11.87 -1.01 5.57
N SER A 255 -12.62 -1.73 6.41
CA SER A 255 -13.23 -1.15 7.61
C SER A 255 -12.16 -0.73 8.63
N TYR A 256 -11.14 -1.56 8.81
CA TYR A 256 -10.03 -1.27 9.71
C TYR A 256 -9.21 -0.06 9.23
N GLU A 257 -8.85 -0.03 7.94
CA GLU A 257 -8.10 1.09 7.34
C GLU A 257 -8.87 2.41 7.48
N ARG A 258 -10.18 2.41 7.22
CA ARG A 258 -11.00 3.60 7.37
C ARG A 258 -11.03 4.12 8.81
N LYS A 259 -11.19 3.23 9.80
CA LYS A 259 -11.15 3.63 11.22
C LYS A 259 -9.79 4.16 11.64
N LYS A 260 -8.72 3.56 11.12
CA LYS A 260 -7.36 4.03 11.37
C LYS A 260 -7.12 5.40 10.75
N GLU A 261 -7.52 5.60 9.50
CA GLU A 261 -7.43 6.88 8.79
C GLU A 261 -8.18 7.99 9.56
N GLU A 262 -9.42 7.72 9.99
CA GLU A 262 -10.21 8.67 10.80
C GLU A 262 -9.47 9.05 12.08
N LYS A 263 -8.93 8.07 12.81
CA LYS A 263 -8.17 8.30 14.04
C LYS A 263 -6.89 9.10 13.79
N ASP A 264 -6.14 8.75 12.75
CA ASP A 264 -4.89 9.43 12.39
C ASP A 264 -5.15 10.89 11.99
N ILE A 265 -6.25 11.16 11.28
CA ILE A 265 -6.66 12.53 10.93
C ILE A 265 -7.10 13.31 12.19
N ASP A 266 -7.90 12.73 13.08
CA ASP A 266 -8.31 13.38 14.32
C ASP A 266 -7.11 13.71 15.22
N ASP A 267 -6.11 12.83 15.30
CA ASP A 267 -4.84 13.07 16.01
C ASP A 267 -4.03 14.19 15.34
N LEU A 268 -3.91 14.17 14.01
CA LEU A 268 -3.24 15.21 13.22
C LEU A 268 -3.83 16.60 13.50
N LEU A 269 -5.14 16.72 13.38
CA LEU A 269 -5.84 17.99 13.58
C LEU A 269 -5.72 18.48 15.03
N THR A 270 -5.85 17.57 16.00
CA THR A 270 -5.71 17.89 17.43
C THR A 270 -4.31 18.42 17.75
N LYS A 271 -3.26 17.75 17.25
CA LYS A 271 -1.87 18.17 17.44
C LYS A 271 -1.56 19.47 16.71
N ALA A 272 -2.07 19.65 15.50
CA ALA A 272 -1.88 20.91 14.76
C ALA A 272 -2.54 22.11 15.48
N MET A 273 -3.74 21.93 16.03
CA MET A 273 -4.41 22.97 16.82
C MET A 273 -3.65 23.35 18.11
N LYS A 274 -2.95 22.38 18.70
CA LYS A 274 -2.13 22.60 19.89
C LYS A 274 -0.69 23.05 19.57
N ASN A 275 -0.33 23.18 18.30
CA ASN A 275 1.05 23.39 17.84
C ASN A 275 2.03 22.31 18.33
N GLU A 276 1.57 21.04 18.40
CA GLU A 276 2.33 19.88 18.89
C GLU A 276 2.76 19.00 17.70
N ASN A 277 3.97 19.16 17.17
CA ASN A 277 4.57 18.27 16.14
C ASN A 277 3.63 17.87 15.00
N ALA A 278 2.73 18.78 14.58
CA ALA A 278 1.87 18.60 13.43
C ALA A 278 1.51 19.94 12.80
N VAL A 279 1.30 19.92 11.49
CA VAL A 279 0.87 21.10 10.72
C VAL A 279 -0.21 20.71 9.71
N VAL A 280 -1.08 21.66 9.36
CA VAL A 280 -2.09 21.51 8.32
C VAL A 280 -2.04 22.69 7.36
N GLY A 281 -2.55 22.46 6.14
CA GLY A 281 -2.50 23.40 5.03
C GLY A 281 -1.17 23.35 4.26
N ILE A 282 -1.26 23.63 2.96
CA ILE A 282 -0.16 23.39 2.02
C ILE A 282 1.10 24.22 2.32
N GLU A 283 0.95 25.49 2.74
CA GLU A 283 2.09 26.35 3.05
C GLU A 283 2.89 25.86 4.26
N ASN A 284 2.18 25.47 5.34
CA ASN A 284 2.83 24.96 6.55
C ASN A 284 3.52 23.61 6.27
N VAL A 285 2.88 22.76 5.47
CA VAL A 285 3.49 21.48 5.03
C VAL A 285 4.72 21.72 4.18
N LEU A 286 4.69 22.67 3.25
CA LEU A 286 5.85 23.03 2.44
C LEU A 286 7.02 23.55 3.30
N ASN A 287 6.74 24.40 4.29
CA ASN A 287 7.75 24.88 5.21
C ASN A 287 8.38 23.73 6.00
N ALA A 288 7.57 22.87 6.61
CA ALA A 288 8.06 21.70 7.34
C ALA A 288 8.86 20.73 6.45
N LEU A 289 8.45 20.58 5.18
CA LEU A 289 9.13 19.76 4.20
C LEU A 289 10.51 20.35 3.81
N GLN A 290 10.61 21.67 3.65
CA GLN A 290 11.89 22.35 3.39
C GLN A 290 12.88 22.14 4.55
N GLU A 291 12.39 22.16 5.77
CA GLU A 291 13.17 21.96 6.98
C GLU A 291 13.50 20.48 7.27
N GLY A 292 12.98 19.54 6.45
CA GLY A 292 13.20 18.10 6.63
C GLY A 292 12.48 17.52 7.86
N ARG A 293 11.51 18.22 8.43
CA ARG A 293 10.80 17.82 9.66
C ARG A 293 9.64 16.86 9.44
N VAL A 294 9.20 16.65 8.22
CA VAL A 294 8.05 15.76 7.95
C VAL A 294 8.39 14.32 8.32
N MET A 295 7.62 13.74 9.23
CA MET A 295 7.65 12.33 9.60
C MET A 295 6.61 11.52 8.78
N LYS A 296 5.39 12.04 8.68
CA LYS A 296 4.29 11.43 7.94
C LYS A 296 3.46 12.51 7.26
N LEU A 297 3.32 12.43 5.95
CA LEU A 297 2.49 13.32 5.15
C LEU A 297 1.11 12.69 4.96
N VAL A 298 0.05 13.45 5.20
CA VAL A 298 -1.34 13.04 5.03
C VAL A 298 -2.02 14.00 4.07
N PHE A 299 -2.67 13.50 3.01
CA PHE A 299 -3.44 14.35 2.09
C PHE A 299 -4.64 13.61 1.49
N LEU A 300 -5.67 14.37 1.10
CA LEU A 300 -6.87 13.80 0.50
C LEU A 300 -6.60 13.23 -0.88
N LYS A 301 -7.16 12.06 -1.16
CA LYS A 301 -7.14 11.44 -2.48
C LYS A 301 -7.73 12.38 -3.52
N GLY A 302 -6.96 12.62 -4.58
CA GLY A 302 -7.38 13.54 -5.64
C GLY A 302 -7.18 15.02 -5.31
N TYR A 303 -6.62 15.38 -4.16
CA TYR A 303 -6.24 16.75 -3.87
C TYR A 303 -5.20 17.23 -4.88
N LYS A 304 -5.50 18.37 -5.54
CA LYS A 304 -4.66 18.97 -6.56
C LYS A 304 -4.45 20.44 -6.20
N HIS A 305 -3.22 20.88 -6.32
CA HIS A 305 -2.86 22.27 -6.15
C HIS A 305 -1.73 22.59 -7.15
N SER A 306 -1.79 23.75 -7.78
CA SER A 306 -0.69 24.28 -8.57
C SER A 306 0.31 24.99 -7.67
N GLY A 307 1.53 25.10 -8.11
CA GLY A 307 2.60 25.78 -7.39
C GLY A 307 3.77 26.02 -8.32
N ILE A 308 4.91 26.32 -7.72
CA ILE A 308 6.14 26.65 -8.44
C ILE A 308 7.26 25.78 -7.88
N SER A 309 8.10 25.24 -8.76
CA SER A 309 9.27 24.44 -8.39
C SER A 309 10.54 25.02 -8.96
N CYS A 310 11.63 24.95 -8.19
CA CYS A 310 12.94 25.33 -8.69
C CYS A 310 13.54 24.21 -9.54
N ARG A 311 13.98 24.53 -10.76
CA ARG A 311 14.62 23.55 -11.67
C ARG A 311 15.93 23.00 -11.14
N GLN A 312 16.68 23.77 -10.32
CA GLN A 312 18.00 23.38 -9.84
C GLN A 312 17.95 22.61 -8.52
N CYS A 313 17.32 23.16 -7.47
CA CYS A 313 17.35 22.57 -6.13
C CYS A 313 16.05 21.87 -5.72
N GLY A 314 14.98 21.92 -6.56
CA GLY A 314 13.70 21.31 -6.25
C GLY A 314 12.96 21.98 -5.08
N TYR A 315 13.25 23.26 -4.78
CA TYR A 315 12.45 24.06 -3.86
C TYR A 315 11.02 24.17 -4.38
N LEU A 316 10.04 24.02 -3.49
CA LEU A 316 8.61 24.05 -3.81
C LEU A 316 7.96 25.20 -3.07
N THR A 317 7.07 25.94 -3.73
CA THR A 317 6.25 26.99 -3.14
C THR A 317 4.91 27.08 -3.86
N VAL A 318 3.90 27.62 -3.17
CA VAL A 318 2.61 28.00 -3.76
C VAL A 318 2.48 29.51 -3.91
N GLN A 319 3.49 30.25 -3.46
CA GLN A 319 3.58 31.72 -3.61
C GLN A 319 4.37 32.05 -4.88
N ASP A 320 4.01 33.15 -5.53
CA ASP A 320 4.71 33.63 -6.72
C ASP A 320 6.16 33.97 -6.40
N ALA A 321 7.07 33.40 -7.16
CA ALA A 321 8.50 33.62 -7.05
C ALA A 321 9.16 33.64 -8.42
N SER A 322 9.81 34.73 -8.76
CA SER A 322 10.55 34.88 -10.03
C SER A 322 11.90 34.17 -10.03
N SER A 323 12.49 33.97 -8.86
CA SER A 323 13.75 33.23 -8.66
C SER A 323 13.72 32.46 -7.37
N CYS A 324 14.46 31.35 -7.30
CA CYS A 324 14.54 30.53 -6.11
C CYS A 324 15.20 31.30 -4.94
N PRO A 325 14.58 31.37 -3.75
CA PRO A 325 15.16 32.06 -2.60
C PRO A 325 16.46 31.41 -2.11
N PHE A 326 16.66 30.12 -2.34
CA PHE A 326 17.81 29.36 -1.87
C PHE A 326 18.99 29.35 -2.85
N CYS A 327 18.76 28.94 -4.10
CA CYS A 327 19.87 28.78 -5.07
C CYS A 327 19.85 29.83 -6.18
N LYS A 328 18.89 30.77 -6.18
CA LYS A 328 18.68 31.79 -7.22
C LYS A 328 18.38 31.23 -8.62
N GLY A 329 18.14 29.91 -8.72
CA GLY A 329 17.80 29.24 -9.97
C GLY A 329 16.42 29.61 -10.51
N GLU A 330 16.17 29.20 -11.75
CA GLU A 330 14.92 29.45 -12.46
C GLU A 330 13.78 28.69 -11.80
N MET A 331 12.65 29.37 -11.62
CA MET A 331 11.42 28.79 -11.12
C MET A 331 10.51 28.42 -12.31
N GLN A 332 9.84 27.29 -12.20
CA GLN A 332 8.88 26.81 -13.21
C GLN A 332 7.54 26.47 -12.58
N GLU A 333 6.48 26.61 -13.35
CA GLU A 333 5.15 26.22 -12.91
C GLU A 333 5.10 24.69 -12.67
N ALA A 334 4.51 24.30 -11.54
CA ALA A 334 4.26 22.93 -11.13
C ALA A 334 2.74 22.71 -11.02
N LYS A 335 2.13 22.16 -12.06
CA LYS A 335 0.69 21.93 -12.13
C LYS A 335 0.18 21.00 -11.02
N TYR A 336 1.01 20.09 -10.54
CA TYR A 336 0.69 19.08 -9.53
C TYR A 336 1.69 19.14 -8.38
N VAL A 337 1.75 20.29 -7.67
CA VAL A 337 2.72 20.48 -6.59
C VAL A 337 2.55 19.46 -5.45
N VAL A 338 1.34 18.95 -5.23
CA VAL A 338 1.05 17.92 -4.21
C VAL A 338 1.81 16.62 -4.50
N ASP A 339 1.94 16.25 -5.76
CA ASP A 339 2.68 15.04 -6.16
C ASP A 339 4.19 15.22 -5.91
N LEU A 340 4.71 16.42 -6.16
CA LEU A 340 6.09 16.80 -5.85
C LEU A 340 6.36 16.86 -4.33
N ILE A 341 5.39 17.32 -3.55
CA ILE A 341 5.44 17.30 -2.08
C ILE A 341 5.54 15.85 -1.59
N ALA A 342 4.67 14.96 -2.09
CA ALA A 342 4.69 13.54 -1.73
C ALA A 342 6.03 12.88 -2.10
N GLN A 343 6.55 13.13 -3.31
CA GLN A 343 7.83 12.60 -3.74
C GLN A 343 8.98 13.09 -2.85
N LYS A 344 9.04 14.39 -2.56
CA LYS A 344 10.07 14.97 -1.69
C LYS A 344 9.97 14.46 -0.25
N ALA A 345 8.77 14.23 0.26
CA ALA A 345 8.55 13.62 1.56
C ALA A 345 9.12 12.19 1.63
N VAL A 346 8.87 11.37 0.59
CA VAL A 346 9.44 10.02 0.47
C VAL A 346 10.97 10.04 0.36
N GLU A 347 11.52 10.94 -0.43
CA GLU A 347 12.97 11.17 -0.55
C GLU A 347 13.60 11.40 0.83
N GLN A 348 12.93 12.18 1.68
CA GLN A 348 13.34 12.46 3.07
C GLN A 348 13.04 11.32 4.05
N GLY A 349 12.42 10.22 3.59
CA GLY A 349 12.05 9.06 4.41
C GLY A 349 10.78 9.26 5.23
N ALA A 350 9.92 10.21 4.85
CA ALA A 350 8.61 10.34 5.43
C ALA A 350 7.66 9.24 4.95
N LEU A 351 6.70 8.88 5.80
CA LEU A 351 5.58 8.02 5.42
C LEU A 351 4.56 8.85 4.65
N ILE A 352 3.84 8.20 3.74
CA ILE A 352 2.73 8.81 3.02
C ILE A 352 1.43 8.11 3.45
N GLU A 353 0.40 8.89 3.69
CA GLU A 353 -0.97 8.41 3.86
C GLU A 353 -1.91 9.20 2.94
N VAL A 354 -2.62 8.47 2.10
CA VAL A 354 -3.61 9.03 1.18
C VAL A 354 -4.99 8.82 1.76
N ALA A 355 -5.51 9.86 2.39
CA ALA A 355 -6.83 9.84 3.01
C ALA A 355 -7.93 9.85 1.94
N HIS A 356 -8.97 9.06 2.16
CA HIS A 356 -10.15 9.04 1.31
C HIS A 356 -11.10 10.18 1.73
N ASP A 357 -12.33 10.11 1.52
CA ASP A 357 -13.31 11.17 1.78
C ASP A 357 -13.40 11.58 3.27
N ASN A 358 -12.62 12.60 3.68
CA ASN A 358 -12.61 13.12 5.05
C ASN A 358 -12.85 14.64 5.08
N ARG A 359 -14.03 15.03 5.55
CA ARG A 359 -14.47 16.42 5.60
C ARG A 359 -13.61 17.30 6.54
N LYS A 360 -13.17 16.76 7.68
CA LYS A 360 -12.34 17.52 8.64
C LYS A 360 -11.00 17.91 8.03
N LEU A 361 -10.34 16.96 7.34
CA LEU A 361 -9.08 17.23 6.64
C LEU A 361 -9.30 18.18 5.47
N GLN A 362 -10.44 18.09 4.76
CA GLN A 362 -10.79 19.01 3.68
C GLN A 362 -10.92 20.46 4.20
N GLU A 363 -11.63 20.66 5.30
CA GLU A 363 -11.79 21.96 5.95
C GLU A 363 -10.45 22.51 6.46
N ALA A 364 -9.50 21.66 6.84
CA ALA A 364 -8.14 22.02 7.27
C ALA A 364 -7.14 22.25 6.13
N GLY A 365 -7.60 22.26 4.87
CA GLY A 365 -6.76 22.52 3.70
C GLY A 365 -6.33 21.28 2.91
N SER A 366 -6.97 20.13 3.15
CA SER A 366 -6.81 18.86 2.39
C SER A 366 -5.44 18.20 2.49
N ILE A 367 -4.50 18.77 3.24
CA ILE A 367 -3.15 18.28 3.46
C ILE A 367 -2.64 18.66 4.84
N GLY A 368 -1.87 17.77 5.45
CA GLY A 368 -1.19 18.02 6.71
C GLY A 368 0.00 17.08 6.90
N ALA A 369 0.78 17.30 7.94
CA ALA A 369 1.92 16.46 8.25
C ALA A 369 2.13 16.32 9.75
N PHE A 370 2.47 15.11 10.19
CA PHE A 370 3.12 14.90 11.48
C PHE A 370 4.61 15.18 11.36
N LEU A 371 5.17 15.82 12.36
CA LEU A 371 6.56 16.27 12.38
C LEU A 371 7.41 15.39 13.31
N ARG A 372 8.71 15.35 13.03
CA ARG A 372 9.69 14.61 13.84
C ARG A 372 10.02 15.35 15.16
N PHE A 373 10.01 16.67 15.10
CA PHE A 373 10.31 17.59 16.21
C PHE A 373 9.71 18.96 15.94
#